data_1e79fda8b4ee8174947c396558e7bd66
#
_entry.id   1e79fda8b4ee8174947c396558e7bd66
#
_cell.length_a   1.000
_cell.length_b   1.000
_cell.length_c   1.000
_cell.angle_alpha   90.00
_cell.angle_beta   90.00
_cell.angle_gamma   90.00
#
_symmetry.space_group_name_H-M   'P 1'
#
loop_
_entity.id
_entity.type
_entity.pdbx_description
1 polymer ?
#
loop_
_entity_poly.entity_id
_entity_poly.type
_entity_poly.pdbx_seq_one_letter_code
_entity_poly.pdbx_strand_id
1 'polypeptide(L)'
;RAYQTSASSYQTGSKTLLSHPLMKPFLRSQLERYAQRLQELDFLLSREDIMADMQQYRSISREHAEVTQVAGRYARYQQREADLAGAREMLEDPDMAEMAQEEIHAAETELVQLEDELQRLLLPKDPDDARNAFIEIRAGTGGDESALFAGDLARMYTRYAANVGWKVEVMSANESEIGGYKEVVLRIEGQPGTGPSGSGVYGALKFESGGHRVQRVP
;
A
#
# COMPACT_ATOMS: atom_id res chain seq x y z
N ARG A 1 52.52 -30.52 37.84
CA ARG A 1 51.18 -30.43 37.18
C ARG A 1 51.11 -29.07 36.54
N ALA A 2 51.30 -29.05 35.21
CA ALA A 2 51.21 -27.85 34.36
C ALA A 2 49.77 -27.62 33.93
N TYR A 3 49.25 -26.41 34.10
CA TYR A 3 48.06 -25.97 33.54
C TYR A 3 48.36 -25.34 32.16
N GLN A 4 47.91 -26.00 31.11
CA GLN A 4 47.87 -25.44 29.76
C GLN A 4 46.64 -24.53 29.65
N THR A 5 46.86 -23.24 29.44
CA THR A 5 45.86 -22.26 29.02
C THR A 5 45.69 -22.35 27.52
N SER A 6 44.56 -22.87 27.09
CA SER A 6 44.13 -22.85 25.67
C SER A 6 43.69 -21.45 25.31
N ALA A 7 44.41 -20.81 24.41
CA ALA A 7 43.99 -19.58 23.74
C ALA A 7 42.85 -19.92 22.78
N SER A 8 41.67 -19.44 23.10
CA SER A 8 40.48 -19.46 22.21
C SER A 8 40.71 -18.47 21.08
N SER A 9 40.91 -18.98 19.89
CA SER A 9 40.93 -18.21 18.65
C SER A 9 39.50 -17.69 18.37
N TYR A 10 39.33 -16.38 18.55
CA TYR A 10 38.15 -15.69 18.01
C TYR A 10 38.19 -15.74 16.48
N GLN A 11 37.46 -16.65 15.88
CA GLN A 11 37.12 -16.60 14.47
C GLN A 11 36.24 -15.36 14.25
N THR A 12 36.84 -14.35 13.63
CA THR A 12 36.13 -13.23 12.98
C THR A 12 35.20 -13.82 11.96
N GLY A 13 33.91 -13.92 12.31
CA GLY A 13 32.87 -14.30 11.40
C GLY A 13 32.85 -13.33 10.21
N SER A 14 33.23 -13.85 9.07
CA SER A 14 33.03 -13.23 7.78
C SER A 14 31.52 -12.91 7.67
N LYS A 15 31.13 -11.63 7.86
CA LYS A 15 29.77 -11.16 7.56
C LYS A 15 29.54 -11.41 6.08
N THR A 16 28.81 -12.47 5.77
CA THR A 16 28.27 -12.74 4.45
C THR A 16 27.57 -11.47 4.00
N LEU A 17 28.16 -10.79 3.03
CA LEU A 17 27.53 -9.70 2.31
C LEU A 17 26.21 -10.28 1.79
N LEU A 18 25.11 -9.83 2.34
CA LEU A 18 23.77 -10.18 1.89
C LEU A 18 23.68 -9.71 0.44
N SER A 19 23.93 -10.61 -0.50
CA SER A 19 23.64 -10.34 -1.90
C SER A 19 22.11 -10.17 -1.98
N HIS A 20 21.66 -8.93 -2.19
CA HIS A 20 20.24 -8.67 -2.46
C HIS A 20 19.81 -9.61 -3.58
N PRO A 21 18.80 -10.48 -3.37
CA PRO A 21 18.33 -11.36 -4.42
C PRO A 21 17.79 -10.49 -5.55
N LEU A 22 18.34 -10.66 -6.75
CA LEU A 22 17.87 -9.98 -7.94
C LEU A 22 16.36 -10.17 -8.07
N MET A 23 15.64 -9.09 -8.39
CA MET A 23 14.20 -9.14 -8.69
C MET A 23 13.85 -10.33 -9.58
N LYS A 24 12.79 -11.06 -9.23
CA LYS A 24 12.35 -12.23 -9.99
C LYS A 24 12.13 -11.87 -11.47
N PRO A 25 12.62 -12.69 -12.43
CA PRO A 25 12.53 -12.39 -13.87
C PRO A 25 11.11 -12.07 -14.34
N PHE A 26 10.12 -12.79 -13.82
CA PHE A 26 8.71 -12.55 -14.14
C PHE A 26 8.25 -11.14 -13.72
N LEU A 27 8.60 -10.71 -12.50
CA LEU A 27 8.27 -9.37 -12.00
C LEU A 27 8.94 -8.29 -12.85
N ARG A 28 10.22 -8.46 -13.16
CA ARG A 28 10.98 -7.56 -14.05
C ARG A 28 10.30 -7.42 -15.41
N SER A 29 9.97 -8.53 -16.05
CA SER A 29 9.29 -8.53 -17.36
C SER A 29 7.94 -7.81 -17.34
N GLN A 30 7.18 -7.94 -16.24
CA GLN A 30 5.94 -7.17 -16.08
C GLN A 30 6.22 -5.67 -15.96
N LEU A 31 7.19 -5.26 -15.14
CA LEU A 31 7.53 -3.86 -14.94
C LEU A 31 8.09 -3.19 -16.21
N GLU A 32 8.85 -3.92 -17.01
CA GLU A 32 9.32 -3.47 -18.34
C GLU A 32 8.14 -3.16 -19.28
N ARG A 33 7.07 -3.97 -19.24
CA ARG A 33 5.84 -3.70 -20.00
C ARG A 33 5.17 -2.40 -19.54
N TYR A 34 5.16 -2.09 -18.24
CA TYR A 34 4.65 -0.82 -17.73
C TYR A 34 5.48 0.36 -18.24
N ALA A 35 6.82 0.24 -18.26
CA ALA A 35 7.69 1.27 -18.79
C ALA A 35 7.46 1.51 -20.30
N GLN A 36 7.28 0.45 -21.09
CA GLN A 36 6.92 0.54 -22.51
C GLN A 36 5.53 1.17 -22.68
N ARG A 37 4.55 0.72 -21.88
CA ARG A 37 3.20 1.26 -21.95
C ARG A 37 3.13 2.75 -21.61
N LEU A 38 3.95 3.23 -20.68
CA LEU A 38 4.05 4.65 -20.39
C LEU A 38 4.45 5.46 -21.63
N GLN A 39 5.47 5.00 -22.36
CA GLN A 39 5.92 5.67 -23.59
C GLN A 39 4.82 5.70 -24.67
N GLU A 40 4.05 4.62 -24.81
CA GLU A 40 2.91 4.57 -25.73
C GLU A 40 1.82 5.58 -25.33
N LEU A 41 1.51 5.67 -24.03
CA LEU A 41 0.49 6.59 -23.50
C LEU A 41 0.94 8.05 -23.64
N ASP A 42 2.21 8.34 -23.38
CA ASP A 42 2.82 9.66 -23.63
C ASP A 42 2.66 10.08 -25.08
N PHE A 43 2.97 9.16 -26.01
CA PHE A 43 2.78 9.40 -27.44
C PHE A 43 1.31 9.63 -27.79
N LEU A 44 0.37 8.81 -27.27
CA LEU A 44 -1.07 8.98 -27.55
C LEU A 44 -1.60 10.30 -27.01
N LEU A 45 -1.16 10.73 -25.84
CA LEU A 45 -1.59 12.00 -25.21
C LEU A 45 -0.96 13.22 -25.90
N SER A 46 0.16 13.07 -26.61
CA SER A 46 0.79 14.15 -27.39
C SER A 46 0.15 14.40 -28.76
N ARG A 47 -0.79 13.55 -29.20
CA ARG A 47 -1.46 13.70 -30.48
C ARG A 47 -2.44 14.85 -30.46
N GLU A 48 -2.45 15.66 -31.51
CA GLU A 48 -3.36 16.84 -31.64
C GLU A 48 -4.84 16.44 -31.69
N ASP A 49 -5.15 15.26 -32.25
CA ASP A 49 -6.52 14.76 -32.43
C ASP A 49 -7.13 14.10 -31.19
N ILE A 50 -6.35 13.87 -30.13
CA ILE A 50 -6.80 13.17 -28.92
C ILE A 50 -7.98 13.90 -28.22
N MET A 51 -8.03 15.22 -28.34
CA MET A 51 -9.10 16.05 -27.76
C MET A 51 -10.43 15.96 -28.52
N ALA A 52 -10.46 15.37 -29.70
CA ALA A 52 -11.69 15.17 -30.48
C ALA A 52 -12.61 14.12 -29.85
N ASP A 53 -12.04 13.13 -29.13
CA ASP A 53 -12.79 12.14 -28.36
C ASP A 53 -12.47 12.27 -26.87
N MET A 54 -13.33 13.02 -26.17
CA MET A 54 -13.20 13.27 -24.73
C MET A 54 -13.34 12.00 -23.89
N GLN A 55 -14.01 10.96 -24.37
CA GLN A 55 -14.13 9.70 -23.65
C GLN A 55 -12.82 8.93 -23.73
N GLN A 56 -12.23 8.86 -24.91
CA GLN A 56 -10.92 8.25 -25.12
C GLN A 56 -9.84 8.99 -24.34
N TYR A 57 -9.82 10.33 -24.41
CA TYR A 57 -8.88 11.15 -23.64
C TYR A 57 -8.92 10.85 -22.14
N ARG A 58 -10.11 10.82 -21.54
CA ARG A 58 -10.27 10.51 -20.10
C ARG A 58 -9.80 9.11 -19.76
N SER A 59 -10.06 8.13 -20.63
CA SER A 59 -9.60 6.75 -20.42
C SER A 59 -8.09 6.65 -20.45
N ILE A 60 -7.46 7.24 -21.46
CA ILE A 60 -6.00 7.23 -21.63
C ILE A 60 -5.31 8.01 -20.50
N SER A 61 -5.86 9.18 -20.11
CA SER A 61 -5.30 9.97 -19.00
C SER A 61 -5.37 9.23 -17.66
N ARG A 62 -6.42 8.46 -17.42
CA ARG A 62 -6.52 7.63 -16.20
C ARG A 62 -5.49 6.52 -16.21
N GLU A 63 -5.40 5.78 -17.33
CA GLU A 63 -4.40 4.73 -17.50
C GLU A 63 -2.98 5.28 -17.35
N HIS A 64 -2.70 6.43 -17.98
CA HIS A 64 -1.41 7.12 -17.87
C HIS A 64 -1.04 7.42 -16.41
N ALA A 65 -1.97 7.96 -15.61
CA ALA A 65 -1.72 8.24 -14.20
C ALA A 65 -1.38 6.98 -13.38
N GLU A 66 -2.04 5.85 -13.66
CA GLU A 66 -1.77 4.58 -13.00
C GLU A 66 -0.43 3.99 -13.44
N VAL A 67 -0.15 3.96 -14.74
CA VAL A 67 1.08 3.43 -15.32
C VAL A 67 2.30 4.26 -14.89
N THR A 68 2.16 5.59 -14.80
CA THR A 68 3.23 6.51 -14.35
C THR A 68 3.70 6.18 -12.94
N GLN A 69 2.80 5.81 -12.05
CA GLN A 69 3.18 5.44 -10.68
C GLN A 69 4.08 4.19 -10.66
N VAL A 70 3.70 3.16 -11.41
CA VAL A 70 4.47 1.91 -11.47
C VAL A 70 5.80 2.13 -12.19
N ALA A 71 5.78 2.75 -13.37
CA ALA A 71 6.97 3.00 -14.17
C ALA A 71 7.98 3.91 -13.46
N GLY A 72 7.51 4.94 -12.74
CA GLY A 72 8.37 5.83 -11.95
C GLY A 72 9.07 5.10 -10.79
N ARG A 73 8.36 4.20 -10.09
CA ARG A 73 8.98 3.36 -9.04
C ARG A 73 9.97 2.37 -9.63
N TYR A 74 9.65 1.79 -10.78
CA TYR A 74 10.57 0.89 -11.48
C TYR A 74 11.83 1.59 -11.99
N ALA A 75 11.72 2.78 -12.54
CA ALA A 75 12.86 3.60 -12.93
C ALA A 75 13.78 3.91 -11.73
N ARG A 76 13.18 4.21 -10.54
CA ARG A 76 13.94 4.39 -9.30
C ARG A 76 14.65 3.11 -8.88
N TYR A 77 13.99 1.96 -8.99
CA TYR A 77 14.59 0.66 -8.71
C TYR A 77 15.81 0.40 -9.62
N GLN A 78 15.67 0.62 -10.93
CA GLN A 78 16.78 0.47 -11.90
C GLN A 78 17.95 1.41 -11.57
N GLN A 79 17.67 2.65 -11.18
CA GLN A 79 18.71 3.60 -10.77
C GLN A 79 19.45 3.07 -9.53
N ARG A 80 18.74 2.56 -8.51
CA ARG A 80 19.38 2.01 -7.32
C ARG A 80 20.17 0.72 -7.60
N GLU A 81 19.75 -0.10 -8.58
CA GLU A 81 20.57 -1.24 -9.05
C GLU A 81 21.89 -0.74 -9.67
N ALA A 82 21.85 0.33 -10.47
CA ALA A 82 23.05 0.91 -11.07
C ALA A 82 23.97 1.55 -10.01
N ASP A 83 23.40 2.28 -9.04
CA ASP A 83 24.14 2.87 -7.92
C ASP A 83 24.84 1.78 -7.11
N LEU A 84 24.13 0.67 -6.80
CA LEU A 84 24.69 -0.48 -6.10
C LEU A 84 25.86 -1.12 -6.86
N ALA A 85 25.72 -1.26 -8.18
CA ALA A 85 26.80 -1.79 -9.02
C ALA A 85 28.02 -0.87 -8.99
N GLY A 86 27.82 0.45 -9.15
CA GLY A 86 28.90 1.44 -9.06
C GLY A 86 29.58 1.48 -7.68
N ALA A 87 28.80 1.40 -6.59
CA ALA A 87 29.34 1.36 -5.25
C ALA A 87 30.19 0.10 -4.99
N ARG A 88 29.81 -1.04 -5.59
CA ARG A 88 30.60 -2.28 -5.48
C ARG A 88 31.94 -2.18 -6.22
N GLU A 89 32.00 -1.49 -7.35
CA GLU A 89 33.26 -1.21 -8.05
C GLU A 89 34.17 -0.28 -7.22
N MET A 90 33.62 0.69 -6.50
CA MET A 90 34.37 1.59 -5.61
C MET A 90 34.99 0.88 -4.41
N LEU A 91 34.53 -0.31 -4.02
CA LEU A 91 35.15 -1.09 -2.93
C LEU A 91 36.59 -1.53 -3.22
N GLU A 92 37.00 -1.56 -4.49
CA GLU A 92 38.36 -1.92 -4.90
C GLU A 92 39.38 -0.81 -4.54
N ASP A 93 38.90 0.42 -4.31
CA ASP A 93 39.71 1.56 -3.88
C ASP A 93 39.68 1.70 -2.35
N PRO A 94 40.82 1.51 -1.65
CA PRO A 94 40.86 1.61 -0.19
C PRO A 94 40.42 2.98 0.36
N ASP A 95 40.66 4.05 -0.39
CA ASP A 95 40.28 5.41 0.03
C ASP A 95 38.78 5.66 -0.07
N MET A 96 38.05 4.87 -0.89
CA MET A 96 36.62 4.96 -1.10
C MET A 96 35.83 3.88 -0.38
N ALA A 97 36.47 2.88 0.20
CA ALA A 97 35.84 1.66 0.71
C ALA A 97 34.79 1.92 1.79
N GLU A 98 35.00 2.86 2.70
CA GLU A 98 34.04 3.16 3.77
C GLU A 98 32.76 3.79 3.18
N MET A 99 32.90 4.79 2.33
CA MET A 99 31.77 5.44 1.65
C MET A 99 31.03 4.46 0.73
N ALA A 100 31.75 3.60 0.01
CA ALA A 100 31.15 2.57 -0.82
C ALA A 100 30.32 1.56 0.00
N GLN A 101 30.78 1.18 1.19
CA GLN A 101 30.04 0.29 2.08
C GLN A 101 28.73 0.91 2.59
N GLU A 102 28.75 2.20 2.94
CA GLU A 102 27.54 2.92 3.35
C GLU A 102 26.52 3.00 2.21
N GLU A 103 26.99 3.32 1.00
CA GLU A 103 26.12 3.40 -0.20
C GLU A 103 25.53 2.03 -0.57
N ILE A 104 26.32 0.95 -0.50
CA ILE A 104 25.83 -0.43 -0.71
C ILE A 104 24.69 -0.73 0.27
N HIS A 105 24.88 -0.46 1.55
CA HIS A 105 23.87 -0.75 2.56
C HIS A 105 22.57 0.07 2.33
N ALA A 106 22.73 1.35 2.00
CA ALA A 106 21.61 2.22 1.67
C ALA A 106 20.86 1.74 0.42
N ALA A 107 21.59 1.38 -0.65
CA ALA A 107 21.02 0.88 -1.88
C ALA A 107 20.27 -0.45 -1.69
N GLU A 108 20.88 -1.42 -0.98
CA GLU A 108 20.26 -2.71 -0.69
C GLU A 108 18.96 -2.54 0.11
N THR A 109 18.95 -1.65 1.09
CA THR A 109 17.76 -1.35 1.90
C THR A 109 16.65 -0.75 1.05
N GLU A 110 16.97 0.25 0.21
CA GLU A 110 15.99 0.91 -0.66
C GLU A 110 15.46 -0.04 -1.74
N LEU A 111 16.29 -0.91 -2.30
CA LEU A 111 15.87 -1.92 -3.28
C LEU A 111 14.82 -2.87 -2.72
N VAL A 112 14.96 -3.34 -1.47
CA VAL A 112 13.94 -4.18 -0.82
C VAL A 112 12.62 -3.42 -0.67
N GLN A 113 12.68 -2.16 -0.23
CA GLN A 113 11.47 -1.35 -0.07
C GLN A 113 10.76 -1.09 -1.41
N LEU A 114 11.53 -0.76 -2.44
CA LEU A 114 10.99 -0.52 -3.78
C LEU A 114 10.39 -1.79 -4.39
N GLU A 115 10.99 -2.96 -4.16
CA GLU A 115 10.42 -4.23 -4.63
C GLU A 115 9.08 -4.53 -3.97
N ASP A 116 8.97 -4.34 -2.66
CA ASP A 116 7.72 -4.48 -1.92
C ASP A 116 6.63 -3.50 -2.40
N GLU A 117 7.02 -2.23 -2.63
CA GLU A 117 6.10 -1.23 -3.19
C GLU A 117 5.61 -1.62 -4.59
N LEU A 118 6.52 -2.05 -5.47
CA LEU A 118 6.18 -2.48 -6.82
C LEU A 118 5.27 -3.71 -6.84
N GLN A 119 5.51 -4.69 -5.96
CA GLN A 119 4.63 -5.85 -5.83
C GLN A 119 3.21 -5.42 -5.42
N ARG A 120 3.08 -4.47 -4.49
CA ARG A 120 1.77 -3.93 -4.06
C ARG A 120 1.06 -3.17 -5.18
N LEU A 121 1.80 -2.36 -5.96
CA LEU A 121 1.25 -1.60 -7.09
C LEU A 121 0.75 -2.50 -8.22
N LEU A 122 1.33 -3.69 -8.38
CA LEU A 122 0.92 -4.68 -9.39
C LEU A 122 -0.27 -5.56 -8.97
N LEU A 123 -0.71 -5.47 -7.72
CA LEU A 123 -1.92 -6.18 -7.30
C LEU A 123 -3.13 -5.68 -8.09
N PRO A 124 -3.98 -6.58 -8.60
CA PRO A 124 -5.19 -6.19 -9.30
C PRO A 124 -6.04 -5.30 -8.41
N LYS A 125 -6.32 -4.09 -8.87
CA LYS A 125 -7.26 -3.18 -8.20
C LYS A 125 -8.66 -3.55 -8.61
N ASP A 126 -9.53 -3.74 -7.64
CA ASP A 126 -10.96 -3.91 -7.86
C ASP A 126 -11.52 -2.53 -8.33
N PRO A 127 -12.17 -2.45 -9.51
CA PRO A 127 -12.73 -1.19 -9.99
C PRO A 127 -13.80 -0.62 -9.04
N ASP A 128 -14.41 -1.46 -8.22
CA ASP A 128 -15.38 -1.04 -7.22
C ASP A 128 -14.75 -0.39 -5.99
N ASP A 129 -13.45 -0.60 -5.77
CA ASP A 129 -12.72 -0.03 -4.62
C ASP A 129 -12.82 1.51 -4.55
N ALA A 130 -12.98 2.18 -5.68
CA ALA A 130 -13.12 3.64 -5.76
C ALA A 130 -14.52 4.15 -5.42
N ARG A 131 -15.51 3.27 -5.26
CA ARG A 131 -16.92 3.63 -5.03
C ARG A 131 -17.17 4.11 -3.60
N ASN A 132 -18.23 4.90 -3.45
CA ASN A 132 -18.86 5.19 -2.18
C ASN A 132 -19.55 3.93 -1.62
N ALA A 133 -19.80 3.89 -0.31
CA ALA A 133 -20.40 2.72 0.33
C ALA A 133 -21.54 3.10 1.27
N PHE A 134 -22.45 2.16 1.46
CA PHE A 134 -23.39 2.15 2.56
C PHE A 134 -22.91 1.14 3.61
N ILE A 135 -22.93 1.55 4.87
CA ILE A 135 -22.74 0.67 6.01
C ILE A 135 -24.08 0.52 6.71
N GLU A 136 -24.56 -0.70 6.74
CA GLU A 136 -25.73 -1.09 7.50
C GLU A 136 -25.27 -1.84 8.76
N ILE A 137 -25.66 -1.35 9.93
CA ILE A 137 -25.33 -1.95 11.22
C ILE A 137 -26.63 -2.38 11.88
N ARG A 138 -26.77 -3.66 12.14
CA ARG A 138 -27.92 -4.24 12.81
C ARG A 138 -27.52 -4.84 14.15
N ALA A 139 -28.27 -4.53 15.20
CA ALA A 139 -28.11 -5.17 16.48
C ALA A 139 -28.41 -6.67 16.37
N GLY A 140 -27.56 -7.51 16.96
CA GLY A 140 -27.73 -8.94 16.99
C GLY A 140 -28.72 -9.40 18.10
N THR A 141 -28.66 -10.69 18.43
CA THR A 141 -29.56 -11.34 19.40
C THR A 141 -29.29 -10.99 20.86
N GLY A 142 -28.40 -10.04 21.15
CA GLY A 142 -27.96 -9.66 22.50
C GLY A 142 -28.88 -8.67 23.23
N GLY A 143 -30.10 -8.39 22.73
CA GLY A 143 -31.01 -7.42 23.36
C GLY A 143 -30.40 -6.01 23.40
N ASP A 144 -30.60 -5.33 24.52
CA ASP A 144 -30.17 -3.92 24.74
C ASP A 144 -28.67 -3.71 24.60
N GLU A 145 -27.84 -4.64 25.03
CA GLU A 145 -26.39 -4.58 24.92
C GLU A 145 -25.93 -4.58 23.45
N SER A 146 -26.63 -5.33 22.60
CA SER A 146 -26.32 -5.32 21.16
C SER A 146 -26.68 -4.01 20.47
N ALA A 147 -27.75 -3.33 20.93
CA ALA A 147 -28.12 -2.01 20.42
C ALA A 147 -27.11 -0.92 20.83
N LEU A 148 -26.61 -0.96 22.05
CA LEU A 148 -25.55 -0.09 22.52
C LEU A 148 -24.25 -0.31 21.69
N PHE A 149 -23.90 -1.56 21.45
CA PHE A 149 -22.73 -1.90 20.64
C PHE A 149 -22.87 -1.46 19.16
N ALA A 150 -24.07 -1.57 18.58
CA ALA A 150 -24.34 -1.02 17.26
C ALA A 150 -24.11 0.51 17.21
N GLY A 151 -24.48 1.22 18.27
CA GLY A 151 -24.17 2.65 18.44
C GLY A 151 -22.67 2.94 18.55
N ASP A 152 -21.92 2.09 19.24
CA ASP A 152 -20.46 2.22 19.33
C ASP A 152 -19.80 2.00 17.97
N LEU A 153 -20.24 1.01 17.19
CA LEU A 153 -19.75 0.77 15.83
C LEU A 153 -20.08 1.94 14.90
N ALA A 154 -21.31 2.44 14.92
CA ALA A 154 -21.68 3.61 14.10
C ALA A 154 -20.80 4.82 14.39
N ARG A 155 -20.50 5.06 15.67
CA ARG A 155 -19.60 6.14 16.11
C ARG A 155 -18.16 5.92 15.69
N MET A 156 -17.69 4.67 15.77
CA MET A 156 -16.36 4.28 15.33
C MET A 156 -16.17 4.56 13.83
N TYR A 157 -17.09 4.08 12.98
CA TYR A 157 -17.01 4.31 11.53
C TYR A 157 -17.15 5.79 11.16
N THR A 158 -18.00 6.54 11.87
CA THR A 158 -18.15 7.99 11.65
C THR A 158 -16.84 8.72 11.98
N ARG A 159 -16.19 8.38 13.08
CA ARG A 159 -14.88 8.98 13.45
C ARG A 159 -13.77 8.59 12.49
N TYR A 160 -13.74 7.32 12.08
CA TYR A 160 -12.77 6.86 11.09
C TYR A 160 -12.93 7.64 9.78
N ALA A 161 -14.15 7.74 9.27
CA ALA A 161 -14.46 8.50 8.07
C ALA A 161 -14.02 9.98 8.18
N ALA A 162 -14.30 10.62 9.31
CA ALA A 162 -13.87 12.00 9.57
C ALA A 162 -12.34 12.14 9.55
N ASN A 163 -11.61 11.20 10.15
CA ASN A 163 -10.14 11.21 10.17
C ASN A 163 -9.52 11.05 8.77
N VAL A 164 -10.19 10.32 7.89
CA VAL A 164 -9.75 10.11 6.49
C VAL A 164 -10.26 11.24 5.56
N GLY A 165 -11.11 12.14 6.07
CA GLY A 165 -11.68 13.23 5.30
C GLY A 165 -12.90 12.84 4.46
N TRP A 166 -13.58 11.76 4.83
CA TRP A 166 -14.82 11.32 4.19
C TRP A 166 -16.05 11.92 4.84
N LYS A 167 -17.10 12.10 4.05
CA LYS A 167 -18.40 12.59 4.52
C LYS A 167 -19.29 11.42 4.90
N VAL A 168 -19.95 11.52 6.05
CA VAL A 168 -20.93 10.53 6.53
C VAL A 168 -22.29 11.18 6.63
N GLU A 169 -23.31 10.49 6.13
CA GLU A 169 -24.70 10.86 6.21
C GLU A 169 -25.52 9.69 6.76
N VAL A 170 -26.36 9.95 7.77
CA VAL A 170 -27.29 8.94 8.30
C VAL A 170 -28.51 8.90 7.40
N MET A 171 -28.69 7.78 6.70
CA MET A 171 -29.81 7.58 5.77
C MET A 171 -31.07 7.11 6.47
N SER A 172 -30.92 6.21 7.44
CA SER A 172 -31.99 5.77 8.30
C SER A 172 -31.44 5.33 9.66
N ALA A 173 -32.22 5.50 10.71
CA ALA A 173 -31.86 5.04 12.05
C ALA A 173 -33.12 4.56 12.77
N ASN A 174 -33.02 3.36 13.36
CA ASN A 174 -34.01 2.83 14.29
C ASN A 174 -33.31 2.79 15.66
N GLU A 175 -33.60 3.79 16.48
CA GLU A 175 -33.00 3.94 17.79
C GLU A 175 -33.59 2.95 18.81
N SER A 176 -32.79 2.58 19.80
CA SER A 176 -33.23 1.81 20.97
C SER A 176 -33.62 2.76 22.10
N GLU A 177 -34.58 2.37 22.92
CA GLU A 177 -35.05 3.17 24.09
C GLU A 177 -33.96 3.45 25.11
N ILE A 178 -32.94 2.59 25.17
CA ILE A 178 -31.81 2.71 26.11
C ILE A 178 -30.59 3.43 25.50
N GLY A 179 -30.71 3.94 24.26
CA GLY A 179 -29.61 4.47 23.46
C GLY A 179 -29.03 3.42 22.52
N GLY A 180 -28.23 3.88 21.55
CA GLY A 180 -27.74 3.03 20.46
C GLY A 180 -28.80 2.77 19.39
N TYR A 181 -28.58 1.76 18.55
CA TYR A 181 -29.42 1.49 17.39
C TYR A 181 -29.83 0.03 17.32
N LYS A 182 -31.11 -0.22 17.02
CA LYS A 182 -31.57 -1.53 16.52
C LYS A 182 -31.06 -1.75 15.10
N GLU A 183 -31.06 -0.66 14.31
CA GLU A 183 -30.53 -0.61 12.94
C GLU A 183 -30.14 0.82 12.59
N VAL A 184 -29.01 0.99 11.92
CA VAL A 184 -28.60 2.27 11.35
C VAL A 184 -27.94 2.04 9.99
N VAL A 185 -28.27 2.90 9.02
CA VAL A 185 -27.67 2.92 7.69
C VAL A 185 -26.91 4.24 7.50
N LEU A 186 -25.61 4.12 7.30
CA LEU A 186 -24.69 5.23 7.03
C LEU A 186 -24.30 5.22 5.56
N ARG A 187 -24.41 6.35 4.89
CA ARG A 187 -23.82 6.59 3.57
C ARG A 187 -22.48 7.26 3.77
N ILE A 188 -21.41 6.66 3.23
CA ILE A 188 -20.06 7.20 3.33
C ILE A 188 -19.57 7.57 1.93
N GLU A 189 -19.16 8.82 1.77
CA GLU A 189 -18.68 9.38 0.52
C GLU A 189 -17.27 9.93 0.68
N GLY A 190 -16.40 9.58 -0.26
CA GLY A 190 -15.02 10.05 -0.31
C GLY A 190 -14.52 10.14 -1.75
N GLN A 191 -13.49 10.94 -1.96
CA GLN A 191 -12.85 10.97 -3.26
C GLN A 191 -12.03 9.68 -3.48
N PRO A 192 -11.97 9.16 -4.72
CA PRO A 192 -11.10 8.03 -5.05
C PRO A 192 -9.65 8.32 -4.62
N GLY A 193 -9.01 7.33 -4.02
CA GLY A 193 -7.62 7.46 -3.61
C GLY A 193 -7.38 8.12 -2.24
N THR A 194 -8.43 8.54 -1.53
CA THR A 194 -8.28 9.16 -0.18
C THR A 194 -8.22 8.14 0.95
N GLY A 195 -8.60 6.90 0.69
CA GLY A 195 -8.52 5.83 1.68
C GLY A 195 -7.11 5.25 1.85
N PRO A 196 -6.94 4.36 2.83
CA PRO A 196 -5.68 3.65 3.07
C PRO A 196 -5.17 2.99 1.79
N SER A 197 -3.86 3.04 1.56
CA SER A 197 -3.21 2.48 0.37
C SER A 197 -3.76 3.00 -0.98
N GLY A 198 -4.37 4.20 -0.98
CA GLY A 198 -4.94 4.80 -2.19
C GLY A 198 -6.27 4.17 -2.63
N SER A 199 -6.97 3.45 -1.75
CA SER A 199 -8.32 2.94 -2.01
C SER A 199 -9.38 4.06 -1.91
N GLY A 200 -10.58 3.78 -2.40
CA GLY A 200 -11.77 4.57 -2.06
C GLY A 200 -12.47 4.03 -0.81
N VAL A 201 -13.67 4.53 -0.56
CA VAL A 201 -14.48 4.16 0.59
C VAL A 201 -14.79 2.66 0.61
N TYR A 202 -15.31 2.13 -0.51
CA TYR A 202 -15.66 0.71 -0.62
C TYR A 202 -14.43 -0.18 -0.42
N GLY A 203 -13.32 0.12 -1.08
CA GLY A 203 -12.09 -0.67 -0.98
C GLY A 203 -11.53 -0.74 0.45
N ALA A 204 -11.69 0.33 1.24
CA ALA A 204 -11.26 0.34 2.64
C ALA A 204 -12.20 -0.42 3.58
N LEU A 205 -13.49 -0.48 3.26
CA LEU A 205 -14.53 -0.96 4.18
C LEU A 205 -15.15 -2.31 3.78
N LYS A 206 -14.89 -2.82 2.55
CA LYS A 206 -15.52 -4.05 2.03
C LYS A 206 -15.27 -5.29 2.89
N PHE A 207 -14.19 -5.33 3.66
CA PHE A 207 -13.85 -6.45 4.53
C PHE A 207 -14.47 -6.34 5.92
N GLU A 208 -15.12 -5.22 6.25
CA GLU A 208 -15.84 -5.02 7.49
C GLU A 208 -17.21 -5.72 7.53
N SER A 209 -17.65 -6.27 6.40
CA SER A 209 -18.91 -7.03 6.32
C SER A 209 -18.79 -8.34 7.10
N GLY A 210 -19.69 -8.54 8.06
CA GLY A 210 -19.73 -9.77 8.87
C GLY A 210 -20.25 -9.56 10.28
N GLY A 211 -20.11 -10.58 11.12
CA GLY A 211 -20.50 -10.53 12.51
C GLY A 211 -19.43 -9.87 13.38
N HIS A 212 -19.78 -8.75 14.00
CA HIS A 212 -18.94 -8.08 14.99
C HIS A 212 -19.31 -8.56 16.40
N ARG A 213 -18.31 -8.83 17.21
CA ARG A 213 -18.49 -9.28 18.59
C ARG A 213 -17.69 -8.41 19.53
N VAL A 214 -18.34 -7.98 20.63
CA VAL A 214 -17.65 -7.37 21.77
C VAL A 214 -17.59 -8.36 22.92
N GLN A 215 -16.44 -8.40 23.60
CA GLN A 215 -16.28 -9.13 24.84
C GLN A 215 -15.93 -8.09 25.92
N ARG A 216 -16.84 -7.93 26.88
CA ARG A 216 -16.59 -7.09 28.06
C ARG A 216 -16.30 -7.99 29.24
N VAL A 217 -15.30 -7.63 30.04
CA VAL A 217 -15.06 -8.27 31.35
C VAL A 217 -16.01 -7.58 32.33
N PRO A 218 -16.83 -8.30 33.06
CA PRO A 218 -17.75 -7.73 34.05
C PRO A 218 -17.00 -7.05 35.20
#